data_a6ab1fa060d5e09f46d55f04a1bb1691
#
_entry.id   a6ab1fa060d5e09f46d55f04a1bb1691
#
_cell.length_a   1.000
_cell.length_b   1.000
_cell.length_c   1.000
_cell.angle_alpha   90.00
_cell.angle_beta   90.00
_cell.angle_gamma   90.00
#
_symmetry.space_group_name_H-M   'P 1'
#
loop_
_entity.id
_entity.type
_entity.pdbx_description
1 polymer ?
#
loop_
_entity_poly.entity_id
_entity_poly.type
_entity_poly.pdbx_seq_one_letter_code
_entity_poly.pdbx_strand_id
1 'polypeptide(L)'
;AGNGYRPDDGANCVLLVKEIREQLDLLEQTDSSEDKEYLLSIAGPAGYDKIENFDLAGMAPYLDWFQVMAYDFYGAGWSNETGNFAGLYANPDAADPLFNTDHAVSLYLQQVDPSKIVLGAPLYGHSWKGVPDGGDGGLNDVGTGPGVASYGDANGNISYWEIMKLLEERPDL
;
A
#
# COMPACT_ATOMS: atom_id res chain seq x y z
N ALA A 1 5.78 -15.04 4.86
CA ALA A 1 7.03 -15.23 4.14
C ALA A 1 7.17 -14.05 3.17
N GLY A 2 8.12 -13.16 3.44
CA GLY A 2 8.41 -12.03 2.56
C GLY A 2 9.10 -12.48 1.27
N ASN A 3 9.08 -11.63 0.25
CA ASN A 3 9.87 -11.82 -0.95
C ASN A 3 11.36 -11.76 -0.58
N GLY A 4 12.19 -12.56 -1.27
CA GLY A 4 13.64 -12.43 -1.14
C GLY A 4 14.11 -11.06 -1.63
N TYR A 5 15.01 -10.43 -0.92
CA TYR A 5 15.60 -9.15 -1.30
C TYR A 5 17.14 -9.23 -1.19
N ARG A 6 17.82 -8.34 -1.89
CA ARG A 6 19.28 -8.17 -1.87
C ARG A 6 19.61 -6.72 -1.50
N PRO A 7 20.75 -6.46 -0.86
CA PRO A 7 21.17 -5.10 -0.49
C PRO A 7 21.21 -4.12 -1.66
N ASP A 8 21.48 -4.61 -2.88
CA ASP A 8 21.60 -3.78 -4.08
C ASP A 8 20.26 -3.54 -4.81
N ASP A 9 19.14 -4.12 -4.34
CA ASP A 9 17.86 -4.04 -5.06
C ASP A 9 17.34 -2.60 -5.16
N GLY A 10 17.54 -1.76 -4.14
CA GLY A 10 17.19 -0.34 -4.20
C GLY A 10 17.93 0.40 -5.31
N ALA A 11 19.27 0.25 -5.38
CA ALA A 11 20.09 0.84 -6.44
C ALA A 11 19.76 0.26 -7.82
N ASN A 12 19.51 -1.03 -7.92
CA ASN A 12 19.11 -1.68 -9.17
C ASN A 12 17.73 -1.21 -9.64
N CYS A 13 16.82 -0.88 -8.73
CA CYS A 13 15.53 -0.31 -9.07
C CYS A 13 15.67 1.07 -9.71
N VAL A 14 16.57 1.92 -9.20
CA VAL A 14 16.92 3.21 -9.84
C VAL A 14 17.44 3.01 -11.27
N LEU A 15 18.37 2.07 -11.46
CA LEU A 15 18.90 1.76 -12.80
C LEU A 15 17.79 1.27 -13.75
N LEU A 16 16.88 0.44 -13.25
CA LEU A 16 15.76 -0.08 -14.04
C LEU A 16 14.82 1.03 -14.48
N VAL A 17 14.34 1.88 -13.55
CA VAL A 17 13.40 2.96 -13.92
C VAL A 17 14.07 4.00 -14.84
N LYS A 18 15.37 4.26 -14.65
CA LYS A 18 16.16 5.09 -15.54
C LYS A 18 16.18 4.52 -16.96
N GLU A 19 16.55 3.25 -17.11
CA GLU A 19 16.59 2.60 -18.42
C GLU A 19 15.22 2.62 -19.10
N ILE A 20 14.13 2.32 -18.35
CA ILE A 20 12.77 2.38 -18.91
C ILE A 20 12.45 3.81 -19.39
N ARG A 21 12.77 4.85 -18.62
CA ARG A 21 12.53 6.24 -19.02
C ARG A 21 13.31 6.60 -20.30
N GLU A 22 14.58 6.24 -20.37
CA GLU A 22 15.42 6.47 -21.55
C GLU A 22 14.84 5.78 -22.80
N GLN A 23 14.32 4.57 -22.67
CA GLN A 23 13.69 3.85 -23.79
C GLN A 23 12.34 4.45 -24.19
N LEU A 24 11.54 4.94 -23.24
CA LEU A 24 10.30 5.65 -23.53
C LEU A 24 10.56 6.97 -24.24
N ASP A 25 11.57 7.74 -23.82
CA ASP A 25 11.98 9.01 -24.46
C ASP A 25 12.46 8.79 -25.92
N LEU A 26 13.18 7.68 -26.16
CA LEU A 26 13.56 7.28 -27.51
C LEU A 26 12.36 6.89 -28.37
N LEU A 27 11.40 6.20 -27.79
CA LEU A 27 10.16 5.83 -28.47
C LEU A 27 9.36 7.08 -28.87
N GLU A 28 9.24 8.06 -27.98
CA GLU A 28 8.57 9.34 -28.29
C GLU A 28 9.18 10.04 -29.51
N GLN A 29 10.51 10.03 -29.63
CA GLN A 29 11.21 10.65 -30.78
C GLN A 29 10.94 9.92 -32.10
N THR A 30 10.64 8.64 -32.06
CA THR A 30 10.44 7.77 -33.25
C THR A 30 8.96 7.55 -33.59
N ASP A 31 8.06 7.79 -32.65
CA ASP A 31 6.62 7.67 -32.86
C ASP A 31 6.12 8.88 -33.69
N SER A 32 5.63 8.60 -34.89
CA SER A 32 5.13 9.61 -35.83
C SER A 32 3.76 10.18 -35.44
N SER A 33 3.16 9.77 -34.33
CA SER A 33 1.93 10.38 -33.83
C SER A 33 2.27 11.64 -33.03
N GLU A 34 1.65 12.77 -33.42
CA GLU A 34 1.86 14.07 -32.81
C GLU A 34 1.54 14.05 -31.31
N ASP A 35 2.40 14.68 -30.50
CA ASP A 35 2.21 14.99 -29.07
C ASP A 35 1.98 13.79 -28.13
N LYS A 36 2.68 12.66 -28.31
CA LYS A 36 2.68 11.57 -27.34
C LYS A 36 3.75 11.74 -26.27
N GLU A 37 3.31 11.71 -25.04
CA GLU A 37 4.14 11.61 -23.85
C GLU A 37 3.87 10.25 -23.18
N TYR A 38 4.92 9.44 -22.99
CA TYR A 38 4.81 8.16 -22.30
C TYR A 38 5.11 8.32 -20.82
N LEU A 39 4.10 8.11 -20.01
CA LEU A 39 4.20 8.26 -18.56
C LEU A 39 4.76 7.00 -17.90
N LEU A 40 5.59 7.19 -16.88
CA LEU A 40 6.17 6.11 -16.09
C LEU A 40 5.89 6.33 -14.60
N SER A 41 5.19 5.43 -13.99
CA SER A 41 4.91 5.46 -12.55
C SER A 41 5.25 4.12 -11.88
N ILE A 42 5.37 4.14 -10.57
CA ILE A 42 5.62 2.94 -9.77
C ILE A 42 4.63 2.88 -8.61
N ALA A 43 4.14 1.67 -8.29
CA ALA A 43 3.43 1.41 -7.06
C ALA A 43 4.45 1.28 -5.92
N GLY A 44 4.47 2.27 -5.03
CA GLY A 44 5.42 2.36 -3.94
C GLY A 44 4.85 1.86 -2.61
N PRO A 45 5.68 1.29 -1.72
CA PRO A 45 5.25 0.81 -0.41
C PRO A 45 4.85 1.96 0.51
N ALA A 46 3.98 1.66 1.50
CA ALA A 46 3.61 2.61 2.56
C ALA A 46 4.15 2.20 3.94
N GLY A 47 4.53 0.95 4.16
CA GLY A 47 5.23 0.55 5.40
C GLY A 47 6.62 1.18 5.47
N TYR A 48 6.92 1.88 6.56
CA TYR A 48 8.22 2.54 6.77
C TYR A 48 9.40 1.55 6.64
N ASP A 49 9.22 0.32 7.13
CA ASP A 49 10.16 -0.80 7.05
C ASP A 49 10.43 -1.30 5.62
N LYS A 50 9.61 -0.88 4.66
CA LYS A 50 9.78 -1.16 3.23
C LYS A 50 10.29 0.08 2.50
N ILE A 51 9.80 1.27 2.85
CA ILE A 51 10.22 2.55 2.24
C ILE A 51 11.74 2.73 2.37
N GLU A 52 12.32 2.37 3.51
CA GLU A 52 13.77 2.49 3.76
C GLU A 52 14.65 1.70 2.77
N ASN A 53 14.08 0.71 2.08
CA ASN A 53 14.78 -0.10 1.07
C ASN A 53 14.69 0.50 -0.34
N PHE A 54 13.98 1.62 -0.52
CA PHE A 54 13.81 2.30 -1.80
C PHE A 54 14.61 3.59 -1.83
N ASP A 55 15.40 3.79 -2.87
CA ASP A 55 16.03 5.08 -3.15
C ASP A 55 15.03 5.97 -3.91
N LEU A 56 14.08 6.56 -3.17
CA LEU A 56 13.03 7.40 -3.71
C LEU A 56 13.60 8.62 -4.43
N ALA A 57 14.61 9.26 -3.85
CA ALA A 57 15.27 10.43 -4.44
C ALA A 57 15.98 10.07 -5.75
N GLY A 58 16.63 8.91 -5.81
CA GLY A 58 17.28 8.42 -7.03
C GLY A 58 16.29 8.06 -8.14
N MET A 59 15.10 7.56 -7.80
CA MET A 59 14.06 7.22 -8.77
C MET A 59 13.25 8.43 -9.25
N ALA A 60 13.03 9.44 -8.39
CA ALA A 60 12.14 10.57 -8.67
C ALA A 60 12.41 11.33 -9.98
N PRO A 61 13.66 11.48 -10.46
CA PRO A 61 13.94 12.14 -11.74
C PRO A 61 13.38 11.39 -12.97
N TYR A 62 13.17 10.08 -12.85
CA TYR A 62 12.78 9.19 -13.95
C TYR A 62 11.29 8.84 -13.95
N LEU A 63 10.59 9.13 -12.86
CA LEU A 63 9.18 8.82 -12.68
C LEU A 63 8.32 10.08 -12.78
N ASP A 64 7.14 9.95 -13.37
CA ASP A 64 6.12 10.99 -13.36
C ASP A 64 5.49 11.09 -11.96
N TRP A 65 5.16 9.94 -11.35
CA TRP A 65 4.67 9.88 -9.96
C TRP A 65 4.89 8.52 -9.30
N PHE A 66 4.81 8.54 -7.97
CA PHE A 66 4.73 7.37 -7.11
C PHE A 66 3.27 7.15 -6.69
N GLN A 67 2.73 5.97 -6.96
CA GLN A 67 1.42 5.55 -6.46
C GLN A 67 1.63 4.86 -5.11
N VAL A 68 1.50 5.60 -4.02
CA VAL A 68 1.74 5.08 -2.67
C VAL A 68 0.59 4.17 -2.27
N MET A 69 0.87 2.90 -2.00
CA MET A 69 -0.08 1.89 -1.56
C MET A 69 -0.37 2.07 -0.06
N ALA A 70 -1.08 3.16 0.30
CA ALA A 70 -1.39 3.55 1.67
C ALA A 70 -2.52 2.70 2.27
N TYR A 71 -2.35 1.39 2.24
CA TYR A 71 -3.28 0.36 2.71
C TYR A 71 -2.51 -0.93 3.02
N ASP A 72 -3.21 -1.97 3.47
CA ASP A 72 -2.63 -3.22 3.96
C ASP A 72 -1.70 -3.03 5.17
N PHE A 73 -1.93 -1.99 5.98
CA PHE A 73 -1.17 -1.80 7.20
C PHE A 73 -1.41 -2.94 8.19
N TYR A 74 -2.65 -3.40 8.30
CA TYR A 74 -3.05 -4.56 9.07
C TYR A 74 -3.87 -5.52 8.20
N GLY A 75 -3.66 -6.83 8.37
CA GLY A 75 -4.39 -7.87 7.65
C GLY A 75 -4.23 -9.23 8.30
N ALA A 76 -5.31 -10.01 8.32
CA ALA A 76 -5.38 -11.30 9.03
C ALA A 76 -4.39 -12.36 8.53
N GLY A 77 -3.76 -12.15 7.37
CA GLY A 77 -2.72 -13.03 6.83
C GLY A 77 -1.32 -12.79 7.39
N TRP A 78 -1.08 -11.65 8.06
CA TRP A 78 0.23 -11.28 8.62
C TRP A 78 0.18 -10.57 9.97
N SER A 79 -0.98 -10.04 10.39
CA SER A 79 -1.17 -9.46 11.72
C SER A 79 -2.02 -10.41 12.58
N ASN A 80 -1.60 -10.65 13.82
CA ASN A 80 -2.40 -11.42 14.77
C ASN A 80 -3.57 -10.60 15.32
N GLU A 81 -3.37 -9.30 15.45
CA GLU A 81 -4.35 -8.34 15.92
C GLU A 81 -5.05 -7.62 14.76
N THR A 82 -6.24 -7.19 15.02
CA THR A 82 -6.99 -6.28 14.15
C THR A 82 -6.34 -4.89 14.18
N GLY A 83 -6.57 -4.10 13.15
CA GLY A 83 -6.00 -2.76 13.08
C GLY A 83 -6.57 -1.96 11.93
N ASN A 84 -6.21 -0.69 11.87
CA ASN A 84 -6.63 0.21 10.81
C ASN A 84 -5.97 -0.21 9.48
N PHE A 85 -6.73 -0.84 8.61
CA PHE A 85 -6.29 -1.34 7.31
C PHE A 85 -5.68 -0.26 6.41
N ALA A 86 -6.26 0.94 6.40
CA ALA A 86 -5.82 2.11 5.63
C ALA A 86 -5.96 3.38 6.49
N GLY A 87 -5.46 3.33 7.72
CA GLY A 87 -5.54 4.43 8.67
C GLY A 87 -4.87 5.70 8.15
N LEU A 88 -5.55 6.85 8.26
CA LEU A 88 -4.99 8.13 7.84
C LEU A 88 -3.93 8.62 8.81
N TYR A 89 -4.23 8.55 10.11
CA TYR A 89 -3.33 8.98 11.19
C TYR A 89 -2.99 7.84 12.13
N ALA A 90 -1.97 8.05 12.95
CA ALA A 90 -1.54 7.10 13.95
C ALA A 90 -2.69 6.73 14.91
N ASN A 91 -2.87 5.43 15.15
CA ASN A 91 -3.65 4.92 16.26
C ASN A 91 -2.67 4.67 17.43
N PRO A 92 -2.76 5.43 18.53
CA PRO A 92 -1.80 5.30 19.64
C PRO A 92 -1.89 3.97 20.38
N ASP A 93 -3.03 3.27 20.26
CA ASP A 93 -3.26 1.96 20.90
C ASP A 93 -2.91 0.77 20.00
N ALA A 94 -2.52 1.03 18.74
CA ALA A 94 -2.07 -0.02 17.83
C ALA A 94 -0.70 -0.57 18.24
N ALA A 95 -0.43 -1.83 17.92
CA ALA A 95 0.88 -2.45 18.16
C ALA A 95 2.04 -1.71 17.48
N ASP A 96 1.80 -1.17 16.29
CA ASP A 96 2.74 -0.29 15.61
C ASP A 96 2.01 0.95 15.08
N PRO A 97 2.04 2.07 15.83
CA PRO A 97 1.36 3.30 15.42
C PRO A 97 2.00 4.00 14.21
N LEU A 98 3.17 3.55 13.73
CA LEU A 98 3.80 4.11 12.53
C LEU A 98 3.21 3.54 11.22
N PHE A 99 2.42 2.47 11.27
CA PHE A 99 1.69 1.97 10.11
C PHE A 99 0.42 2.80 9.85
N ASN A 100 0.61 3.96 9.21
CA ASN A 100 -0.45 4.86 8.81
C ASN A 100 -0.04 5.72 7.60
N THR A 101 -1.01 6.32 6.94
CA THR A 101 -0.80 7.10 5.71
C THR A 101 0.00 8.38 5.95
N ASP A 102 -0.26 9.11 7.03
CA ASP A 102 0.42 10.36 7.36
C ASP A 102 1.93 10.13 7.54
N HIS A 103 2.30 9.08 8.27
CA HIS A 103 3.70 8.69 8.43
C HIS A 103 4.34 8.31 7.10
N ALA A 104 3.68 7.45 6.30
CA ALA A 104 4.18 7.07 4.98
C ALA A 104 4.43 8.29 4.09
N VAL A 105 3.45 9.18 3.97
CA VAL A 105 3.57 10.41 3.17
C VAL A 105 4.71 11.30 3.67
N SER A 106 4.87 11.42 5.00
CA SER A 106 5.96 12.22 5.58
C SER A 106 7.34 11.71 5.17
N LEU A 107 7.51 10.41 5.02
CA LEU A 107 8.76 9.80 4.55
C LEU A 107 9.01 10.07 3.05
N TYR A 108 7.96 9.99 2.22
CA TYR A 108 8.06 10.35 0.81
C TYR A 108 8.42 11.83 0.62
N LEU A 109 7.77 12.73 1.36
CA LEU A 109 8.00 14.19 1.28
C LEU A 109 9.42 14.62 1.65
N GLN A 110 10.18 13.78 2.34
CA GLN A 110 11.60 14.05 2.62
C GLN A 110 12.47 13.90 1.38
N GLN A 111 12.00 13.21 0.34
CA GLN A 111 12.81 12.77 -0.80
C GLN A 111 12.17 13.07 -2.16
N VAL A 112 10.86 13.31 -2.21
CA VAL A 112 10.07 13.42 -3.44
C VAL A 112 9.23 14.69 -3.41
N ASP A 113 9.15 15.39 -4.55
CA ASP A 113 8.26 16.54 -4.70
C ASP A 113 6.79 16.10 -4.49
N PRO A 114 6.00 16.84 -3.69
CA PRO A 114 4.61 16.47 -3.42
C PRO A 114 3.73 16.33 -4.67
N SER A 115 4.06 17.01 -5.77
CA SER A 115 3.35 16.87 -7.05
C SER A 115 3.51 15.48 -7.69
N LYS A 116 4.50 14.70 -7.27
CA LYS A 116 4.76 13.33 -7.73
C LYS A 116 4.20 12.24 -6.80
N ILE A 117 3.45 12.61 -5.77
CA ILE A 117 2.89 11.66 -4.80
C ILE A 117 1.40 11.49 -5.03
N VAL A 118 0.96 10.29 -5.37
CA VAL A 118 -0.44 9.90 -5.54
C VAL A 118 -0.80 8.84 -4.51
N LEU A 119 -1.82 9.09 -3.69
CA LEU A 119 -2.27 8.12 -2.70
C LEU A 119 -3.22 7.10 -3.32
N GLY A 120 -2.94 5.83 -3.08
CA GLY A 120 -3.83 4.74 -3.41
C GLY A 120 -5.00 4.65 -2.42
N ALA A 121 -6.20 4.36 -2.92
CA ALA A 121 -7.39 4.11 -2.13
C ALA A 121 -7.87 2.67 -2.38
N PRO A 122 -7.92 1.81 -1.35
CA PRO A 122 -8.34 0.43 -1.52
C PRO A 122 -9.87 0.31 -1.65
N LEU A 123 -10.33 -0.62 -2.50
CA LEU A 123 -11.73 -1.02 -2.60
C LEU A 123 -11.93 -2.45 -2.08
N TYR A 124 -11.31 -2.76 -0.96
CA TYR A 124 -11.37 -4.02 -0.25
C TYR A 124 -10.97 -3.80 1.21
N GLY A 125 -11.05 -4.83 2.01
CA GLY A 125 -10.59 -4.84 3.40
C GLY A 125 -10.17 -6.24 3.84
N HIS A 126 -9.85 -6.37 5.10
CA HIS A 126 -9.53 -7.66 5.73
C HIS A 126 -10.50 -7.97 6.87
N SER A 127 -10.75 -9.25 7.06
CA SER A 127 -11.59 -9.75 8.15
C SER A 127 -10.83 -10.72 9.03
N TRP A 128 -11.14 -10.70 10.32
CA TRP A 128 -10.63 -11.64 11.32
C TRP A 128 -11.78 -12.45 11.92
N LYS A 129 -11.47 -13.60 12.45
CA LYS A 129 -12.41 -14.41 13.24
C LYS A 129 -11.93 -14.56 14.67
N GLY A 130 -12.88 -14.80 15.57
CA GLY A 130 -12.59 -15.07 16.98
C GLY A 130 -11.94 -13.89 17.70
N VAL A 131 -12.25 -12.67 17.26
CA VAL A 131 -11.84 -11.43 17.93
C VAL A 131 -12.78 -11.23 19.12
N PRO A 132 -12.27 -11.01 20.34
CA PRO A 132 -13.10 -10.63 21.48
C PRO A 132 -13.77 -9.28 21.23
N ASP A 133 -15.00 -9.13 21.69
CA ASP A 133 -15.65 -7.82 21.71
C ASP A 133 -15.34 -7.15 23.06
N GLY A 134 -14.34 -6.27 23.06
CA GLY A 134 -13.95 -5.46 24.20
C GLY A 134 -14.84 -4.24 24.46
N GLY A 135 -15.87 -4.03 23.61
CA GLY A 135 -16.73 -2.84 23.64
C GLY A 135 -16.29 -1.71 22.69
N ASP A 136 -15.29 -1.98 21.86
CA ASP A 136 -14.73 -1.11 20.83
C ASP A 136 -14.82 -1.72 19.42
N GLY A 137 -15.63 -2.79 19.25
CA GLY A 137 -15.74 -3.53 17.99
C GLY A 137 -14.55 -4.46 17.73
N GLY A 138 -13.71 -4.72 18.74
CA GLY A 138 -12.54 -5.59 18.64
C GLY A 138 -11.36 -4.97 17.92
N LEU A 139 -11.26 -3.64 17.86
CA LEU A 139 -10.08 -2.94 17.29
C LEU A 139 -8.87 -3.11 18.21
N ASN A 140 -7.72 -3.44 17.62
CA ASN A 140 -6.45 -3.77 18.29
C ASN A 140 -6.48 -5.08 19.12
N ASP A 141 -7.52 -5.89 19.00
CA ASP A 141 -7.63 -7.17 19.67
C ASP A 141 -7.08 -8.32 18.82
N VAL A 142 -6.63 -9.37 19.51
CA VAL A 142 -6.05 -10.55 18.88
C VAL A 142 -7.14 -11.49 18.39
N GLY A 143 -7.20 -11.70 17.06
CA GLY A 143 -8.07 -12.70 16.44
C GLY A 143 -7.45 -14.09 16.40
N THR A 144 -8.26 -15.11 16.09
CA THR A 144 -7.81 -16.49 15.93
C THR A 144 -7.39 -16.84 14.49
N GLY A 145 -7.43 -15.87 13.58
CA GLY A 145 -7.01 -15.98 12.19
C GLY A 145 -7.95 -15.29 11.22
N PRO A 146 -7.74 -15.49 9.90
CA PRO A 146 -8.56 -14.91 8.86
C PRO A 146 -10.05 -15.28 8.99
N GLY A 147 -10.90 -14.30 8.79
CA GLY A 147 -12.36 -14.42 8.84
C GLY A 147 -12.97 -14.77 7.48
N VAL A 148 -14.14 -14.21 7.20
CA VAL A 148 -14.81 -14.34 5.90
C VAL A 148 -13.97 -13.65 4.82
N ALA A 149 -13.86 -14.27 3.67
CA ALA A 149 -13.09 -13.76 2.55
C ALA A 149 -13.82 -13.92 1.24
N SER A 150 -13.64 -12.95 0.35
CA SER A 150 -14.11 -13.04 -1.03
C SER A 150 -13.33 -14.12 -1.78
N TYR A 151 -14.02 -14.88 -2.60
CA TYR A 151 -13.40 -15.86 -3.50
C TYR A 151 -12.52 -16.91 -2.78
N GLY A 152 -12.73 -17.14 -1.49
CA GLY A 152 -11.96 -18.11 -0.70
C GLY A 152 -10.53 -17.70 -0.43
N ASP A 153 -10.22 -16.41 -0.40
CA ASP A 153 -8.90 -15.89 -0.04
C ASP A 153 -8.50 -16.33 1.37
N ALA A 154 -7.31 -16.93 1.47
CA ALA A 154 -6.83 -17.50 2.74
C ALA A 154 -6.43 -16.44 3.79
N ASN A 155 -6.27 -15.17 3.38
CA ASN A 155 -5.84 -14.07 4.23
C ASN A 155 -7.01 -13.21 4.74
N GLY A 156 -8.27 -13.63 4.51
CA GLY A 156 -9.45 -12.88 4.93
C GLY A 156 -9.69 -11.59 4.11
N ASN A 157 -9.17 -11.54 2.89
CA ASN A 157 -9.40 -10.41 1.99
C ASN A 157 -10.86 -10.40 1.52
N ILE A 158 -11.55 -9.28 1.72
CA ILE A 158 -12.96 -9.12 1.40
C ILE A 158 -13.18 -7.91 0.50
N SER A 159 -13.87 -8.09 -0.62
CA SER A 159 -14.15 -7.03 -1.58
C SER A 159 -15.13 -6.00 -1.03
N TYR A 160 -15.02 -4.75 -1.47
CA TYR A 160 -15.89 -3.66 -1.01
C TYR A 160 -17.38 -3.96 -1.18
N TRP A 161 -17.79 -4.57 -2.30
CA TRP A 161 -19.21 -4.89 -2.53
C TRP A 161 -19.75 -5.94 -1.55
N GLU A 162 -18.93 -6.89 -1.10
CA GLU A 162 -19.32 -7.86 -0.07
C GLU A 162 -19.37 -7.22 1.31
N ILE A 163 -18.44 -6.31 1.60
CA ILE A 163 -18.50 -5.51 2.85
C ILE A 163 -19.82 -4.75 2.90
N MET A 164 -20.20 -4.07 1.82
CA MET A 164 -21.47 -3.34 1.77
C MET A 164 -22.68 -4.26 1.96
N LYS A 165 -22.66 -5.45 1.36
CA LYS A 165 -23.72 -6.45 1.56
C LYS A 165 -23.79 -6.95 3.01
N LEU A 166 -22.65 -7.21 3.64
CA LEU A 166 -22.60 -7.61 5.04
C LEU A 166 -23.16 -6.53 5.96
N LEU A 167 -22.85 -5.25 5.72
CA LEU A 167 -23.39 -4.12 6.49
C LEU A 167 -24.91 -3.92 6.31
N GLU A 168 -25.47 -4.28 5.14
CA GLU A 168 -26.91 -4.33 4.93
C GLU A 168 -27.57 -5.45 5.74
N GLU A 169 -26.95 -6.62 5.80
CA GLU A 169 -27.45 -7.79 6.53
C GLU A 169 -27.19 -7.70 8.05
N ARG A 170 -26.12 -7.03 8.43
CA ARG A 170 -25.60 -6.88 9.80
C ARG A 170 -25.27 -5.40 10.10
N PRO A 171 -26.27 -4.54 10.29
CA PRO A 171 -26.02 -3.11 10.55
C PRO A 171 -25.42 -2.82 11.94
N ASP A 172 -25.22 -3.87 12.74
CA ASP A 172 -24.55 -3.88 14.04
C ASP A 172 -23.01 -4.03 13.95
N LEU A 173 -22.47 -4.30 12.78
CA LEU A 173 -21.04 -4.45 12.53
C LEU A 173 -20.32 -3.10 12.40
#